data_db8d6e980772e1742efda63bf81e47a0
#
_entry.id   db8d6e980772e1742efda63bf81e47a0
#
_cell.length_a   1.000
_cell.length_b   1.000
_cell.length_c   1.000
_cell.angle_alpha   90.00
_cell.angle_beta   90.00
_cell.angle_gamma   90.00
#
_symmetry.space_group_name_H-M   'P 1'
#
loop_
_entity.id
_entity.type
_entity.pdbx_description
1 polymer ?
#
loop_
_entity_poly.entity_id
_entity_poly.type
_entity_poly.pdbx_seq_one_letter_code
_entity_poly.pdbx_strand_id
1 'polypeptide(L)'
;MKTIKMISLSVLVGLSLMSSPSMHAQDPMKVGMKVYKKVLLENNKVRVMSVEFAPGETMPWHSHPQHTVYALTDGTLQITEKGKPATTAKMKAGDAMYFPAVTHMAKNIGKNTVKLVVTEIKPAMKK
;
A
#
# COMPACT_ATOMS: atom_id res chain seq x y z
N MET A 1 -70.42 5.70 17.27
CA MET A 1 -69.30 6.32 16.53
C MET A 1 -67.99 5.73 17.06
N LYS A 2 -67.32 4.95 16.23
CA LYS A 2 -66.01 4.41 16.61
C LYS A 2 -64.93 5.42 16.16
N THR A 3 -64.25 6.00 17.12
CA THR A 3 -63.08 6.88 16.88
C THR A 3 -61.89 6.00 16.50
N ILE A 4 -61.43 6.14 15.26
CA ILE A 4 -60.22 5.51 14.76
C ILE A 4 -59.05 6.33 15.30
N LYS A 5 -58.29 5.75 16.26
CA LYS A 5 -56.99 6.31 16.64
C LYS A 5 -55.99 6.02 15.53
N MET A 6 -55.59 7.05 14.83
CA MET A 6 -54.46 6.99 13.92
C MET A 6 -53.18 6.85 14.75
N ILE A 7 -52.57 5.68 14.64
CA ILE A 7 -51.24 5.47 15.20
C ILE A 7 -50.27 6.03 14.17
N SER A 8 -49.66 7.17 14.48
CA SER A 8 -48.57 7.72 13.69
C SER A 8 -47.33 6.84 13.93
N LEU A 9 -47.00 6.03 12.95
CA LEU A 9 -45.76 5.26 12.94
C LEU A 9 -44.64 6.18 12.48
N SER A 10 -43.94 6.80 13.42
CA SER A 10 -42.71 7.55 13.13
C SER A 10 -41.64 6.57 12.74
N VAL A 11 -41.40 6.43 11.43
CA VAL A 11 -40.23 5.71 10.91
C VAL A 11 -39.01 6.58 11.18
N LEU A 12 -38.28 6.24 12.24
CA LEU A 12 -36.98 6.82 12.51
C LEU A 12 -36.02 6.20 11.48
N VAL A 13 -35.79 6.89 10.35
CA VAL A 13 -34.74 6.54 9.42
C VAL A 13 -33.42 6.86 10.12
N GLY A 14 -32.84 5.86 10.75
CA GLY A 14 -31.49 5.93 11.28
C GLY A 14 -30.53 6.11 10.11
N LEU A 15 -30.08 7.34 9.90
CA LEU A 15 -28.98 7.66 9.00
C LEU A 15 -27.71 7.09 9.65
N SER A 16 -27.42 5.82 9.38
CA SER A 16 -26.13 5.25 9.72
C SER A 16 -25.08 5.97 8.89
N LEU A 17 -24.43 6.95 9.51
CA LEU A 17 -23.19 7.50 9.00
C LEU A 17 -22.21 6.33 8.94
N MET A 18 -22.14 5.67 7.77
CA MET A 18 -21.02 4.81 7.43
C MET A 18 -19.82 5.74 7.39
N SER A 19 -19.12 5.88 8.52
CA SER A 19 -17.77 6.38 8.50
C SER A 19 -16.98 5.39 7.67
N SER A 20 -16.76 5.72 6.40
CA SER A 20 -15.76 5.03 5.60
C SER A 20 -14.50 5.01 6.46
N PRO A 21 -13.90 3.85 6.76
CA PRO A 21 -12.63 3.86 7.43
C PRO A 21 -11.73 4.75 6.59
N SER A 22 -11.26 5.84 7.17
CA SER A 22 -10.26 6.67 6.51
C SER A 22 -9.12 5.72 6.21
N MET A 23 -8.93 5.40 4.92
CA MET A 23 -7.80 4.60 4.48
C MET A 23 -6.58 5.50 4.65
N HIS A 24 -6.12 5.62 5.90
CA HIS A 24 -4.79 6.10 6.15
C HIS A 24 -3.88 5.19 5.37
N ALA A 25 -3.17 5.78 4.40
CA ALA A 25 -2.16 5.10 3.62
C ALA A 25 -1.32 4.25 4.59
N GLN A 26 -1.43 2.92 4.48
CA GLN A 26 -0.72 2.02 5.37
C GLN A 26 0.77 2.13 5.06
N ASP A 27 1.51 2.64 6.02
CA ASP A 27 2.96 2.80 5.93
C ASP A 27 3.61 1.42 5.77
N PRO A 28 4.38 1.18 4.70
CA PRO A 28 5.05 -0.10 4.46
C PRO A 28 5.95 -0.51 5.64
N MET A 29 6.61 0.42 6.31
CA MET A 29 7.43 0.11 7.47
C MET A 29 6.63 -0.38 8.68
N LYS A 30 5.34 -0.07 8.76
CA LYS A 30 4.46 -0.51 9.85
C LYS A 30 3.78 -1.84 9.57
N VAL A 31 3.31 -2.03 8.34
CA VAL A 31 2.52 -3.23 7.98
C VAL A 31 3.36 -4.37 7.43
N GLY A 32 4.53 -4.09 6.91
CA GLY A 32 5.39 -5.04 6.21
C GLY A 32 6.78 -5.22 6.80
N MET A 33 6.94 -5.21 8.11
CA MET A 33 8.23 -5.32 8.80
C MET A 33 9.03 -6.60 8.44
N LYS A 34 8.38 -7.64 7.94
CA LYS A 34 9.08 -8.82 7.43
C LYS A 34 9.82 -8.54 6.13
N VAL A 35 9.29 -7.67 5.30
CA VAL A 35 9.79 -7.32 3.97
C VAL A 35 10.57 -6.01 4.00
N TYR A 36 10.02 -4.97 4.59
CA TYR A 36 10.70 -3.68 4.79
C TYR A 36 11.58 -3.76 6.02
N LYS A 37 12.88 -3.90 5.82
CA LYS A 37 13.83 -4.23 6.89
C LYS A 37 14.31 -3.02 7.67
N LYS A 38 14.61 -1.92 6.98
CA LYS A 38 15.28 -0.79 7.62
C LYS A 38 15.08 0.50 6.84
N VAL A 39 14.92 1.60 7.55
CA VAL A 39 15.10 2.95 7.00
C VAL A 39 16.60 3.24 6.95
N LEU A 40 17.13 3.45 5.76
CA LEU A 40 18.56 3.72 5.52
C LEU A 40 18.87 5.20 5.64
N LEU A 41 17.93 6.04 5.19
CA LEU A 41 18.03 7.49 5.23
C LEU A 41 16.63 8.09 5.27
N GLU A 42 16.43 9.10 6.07
CA GLU A 42 15.20 9.88 6.07
C GLU A 42 15.48 11.35 6.36
N ASN A 43 14.87 12.21 5.57
CA ASN A 43 14.87 13.67 5.77
C ASN A 43 13.54 14.26 5.31
N ASN A 44 13.44 15.57 5.18
CA ASN A 44 12.22 16.24 4.72
C ASN A 44 11.91 16.05 3.21
N LYS A 45 12.79 15.43 2.45
CA LYS A 45 12.67 15.24 1.00
C LYS A 45 12.42 13.78 0.61
N VAL A 46 13.12 12.86 1.25
CA VAL A 46 13.09 11.43 0.89
C VAL A 46 13.08 10.53 2.12
N ARG A 47 12.59 9.32 1.92
CA ARG A 47 12.77 8.18 2.83
C ARG A 47 13.29 7.00 2.01
N VAL A 48 14.49 6.54 2.33
CA VAL A 48 15.16 5.42 1.65
C VAL A 48 15.10 4.19 2.54
N MET A 49 14.60 3.09 2.00
CA MET A 49 14.35 1.86 2.75
C MET A 49 14.97 0.65 2.06
N SER A 50 15.53 -0.26 2.85
CA SER A 50 15.93 -1.58 2.37
C SER A 50 14.75 -2.54 2.44
N VAL A 51 14.57 -3.31 1.38
CA VAL A 51 13.46 -4.23 1.19
C VAL A 51 14.00 -5.59 0.80
N GLU A 52 13.46 -6.64 1.40
CA GLU A 52 13.89 -8.00 1.13
C GLU A 52 12.68 -8.95 1.20
N PHE A 53 12.43 -9.64 0.08
CA PHE A 53 11.40 -10.65 -0.03
C PHE A 53 12.03 -12.03 -0.11
N ALA A 54 11.81 -12.88 0.86
CA ALA A 54 12.09 -14.30 0.69
C ALA A 54 11.15 -14.93 -0.34
N PRO A 55 11.50 -16.06 -0.98
CA PRO A 55 10.60 -16.75 -1.90
C PRO A 55 9.24 -17.03 -1.27
N GLY A 56 8.16 -16.67 -1.97
CA GLY A 56 6.78 -16.83 -1.51
C GLY A 56 6.29 -15.77 -0.52
N GLU A 57 7.15 -14.88 -0.05
CA GLU A 57 6.79 -13.84 0.92
C GLU A 57 5.91 -12.77 0.29
N THR A 58 4.87 -12.39 1.02
CA THR A 58 3.90 -11.37 0.60
C THR A 58 4.05 -10.12 1.46
N MET A 59 4.19 -8.99 0.79
CA MET A 59 4.00 -7.68 1.39
C MET A 59 2.51 -7.34 1.33
N PRO A 60 1.81 -7.19 2.49
CA PRO A 60 0.39 -6.89 2.49
C PRO A 60 0.10 -5.51 1.89
N TRP A 61 -1.18 -5.17 1.76
CA TRP A 61 -1.63 -3.88 1.26
C TRP A 61 -0.95 -2.73 1.99
N HIS A 62 -0.30 -1.87 1.24
CA HIS A 62 0.40 -0.69 1.73
C HIS A 62 0.39 0.41 0.68
N SER A 63 0.71 1.61 1.10
CA SER A 63 0.71 2.78 0.23
C SER A 63 2.06 3.47 0.23
N HIS A 64 2.43 3.98 -0.92
CA HIS A 64 3.60 4.83 -1.13
C HIS A 64 3.18 6.16 -1.75
N PRO A 65 3.85 7.26 -1.44
CA PRO A 65 3.91 8.41 -2.34
C PRO A 65 4.67 8.01 -3.63
N GLN A 66 4.90 8.93 -4.53
CA GLN A 66 5.81 8.67 -5.65
C GLN A 66 7.16 8.16 -5.13
N HIS A 67 7.72 7.19 -5.80
CA HIS A 67 8.94 6.52 -5.34
C HIS A 67 9.74 5.90 -6.47
N THR A 68 11.01 5.66 -6.21
CA THR A 68 11.86 4.86 -7.06
C THR A 68 12.18 3.53 -6.40
N VAL A 69 12.43 2.53 -7.22
CA VAL A 69 12.89 1.21 -6.79
C VAL A 69 14.18 0.88 -7.54
N TYR A 70 15.21 0.51 -6.81
CA TYR A 70 16.46 0.02 -7.36
C TYR A 70 16.64 -1.45 -6.98
N ALA A 71 16.80 -2.32 -7.98
CA ALA A 71 16.97 -3.75 -7.77
C ALA A 71 18.43 -4.09 -7.47
N LEU A 72 18.67 -4.70 -6.31
CA LEU A 72 19.99 -5.22 -5.93
C LEU A 72 20.21 -6.65 -6.41
N THR A 73 19.12 -7.37 -6.70
CA THR A 73 19.13 -8.75 -7.19
C THR A 73 18.17 -8.89 -8.37
N ASP A 74 18.37 -9.93 -9.17
CA ASP A 74 17.33 -10.41 -10.07
C ASP A 74 16.12 -10.89 -9.25
N GLY A 75 14.95 -10.84 -9.84
CA GLY A 75 13.75 -11.35 -9.17
C GLY A 75 12.47 -11.18 -9.96
N THR A 76 11.43 -11.80 -9.45
CA THR A 76 10.10 -11.72 -10.04
C THR A 76 9.07 -11.51 -8.94
N LEU A 77 8.39 -10.37 -8.99
CA LEU A 77 7.32 -10.03 -8.07
C LEU A 77 5.97 -10.04 -8.79
N GLN A 78 4.95 -10.53 -8.13
CA GLN A 78 3.58 -10.28 -8.51
C GLN A 78 3.11 -9.03 -7.78
N ILE A 79 2.65 -8.03 -8.53
CA ILE A 79 2.17 -6.76 -8.01
C ILE A 79 0.67 -6.65 -8.27
N THR A 80 -0.08 -6.30 -7.23
CA THR A 80 -1.51 -6.02 -7.35
C THR A 80 -1.75 -4.60 -6.86
N GLU A 81 -2.08 -3.70 -7.78
CA GLU A 81 -2.55 -2.37 -7.42
C GLU A 81 -4.02 -2.42 -7.05
N LYS A 82 -4.45 -1.57 -6.11
CA LYS A 82 -5.84 -1.49 -5.69
C LYS A 82 -6.77 -1.23 -6.88
N GLY A 83 -7.78 -2.09 -7.05
CA GLY A 83 -8.75 -2.00 -8.14
C GLY A 83 -8.27 -2.49 -9.50
N LYS A 84 -7.08 -3.08 -9.58
CA LYS A 84 -6.51 -3.60 -10.84
C LYS A 84 -6.16 -5.09 -10.73
N PRO A 85 -6.11 -5.82 -11.85
CA PRO A 85 -5.60 -7.19 -11.87
C PRO A 85 -4.13 -7.26 -11.46
N ALA A 86 -3.70 -8.39 -10.91
CA ALA A 86 -2.29 -8.65 -10.63
C ALA A 86 -1.45 -8.66 -11.91
N THR A 87 -0.28 -8.09 -11.83
CA THR A 87 0.73 -8.07 -12.89
C THR A 87 2.03 -8.70 -12.41
N THR A 88 2.86 -9.15 -13.34
CA THR A 88 4.17 -9.73 -13.04
C THR A 88 5.27 -8.73 -13.41
N ALA A 89 6.11 -8.39 -12.45
CA ALA A 89 7.29 -7.55 -12.64
C ALA A 89 8.55 -8.40 -12.54
N LYS A 90 9.23 -8.57 -13.67
CA LYS A 90 10.57 -9.16 -13.72
C LYS A 90 11.60 -8.04 -13.65
N MET A 91 12.62 -8.22 -12.84
CA MET A 91 13.71 -7.26 -12.68
C MET A 91 15.05 -7.94 -12.67
N LYS A 92 16.06 -7.21 -13.06
CA LYS A 92 17.47 -7.58 -12.99
C LYS A 92 18.21 -6.69 -12.01
N ALA A 93 19.23 -7.22 -11.37
CA ALA A 93 20.14 -6.42 -10.55
C ALA A 93 20.62 -5.19 -11.34
N GLY A 94 20.49 -4.00 -10.75
CA GLY A 94 20.83 -2.73 -11.40
C GLY A 94 19.66 -2.02 -12.08
N ASP A 95 18.49 -2.65 -12.22
CA ASP A 95 17.31 -1.98 -12.74
C ASP A 95 16.84 -0.87 -11.80
N ALA A 96 16.54 0.28 -12.38
CA ALA A 96 15.93 1.40 -11.68
C ALA A 96 14.56 1.71 -12.27
N MET A 97 13.56 1.86 -11.42
CA MET A 97 12.16 2.06 -11.81
C MET A 97 11.57 3.23 -11.03
N TYR A 98 10.64 3.95 -11.66
CA TYR A 98 9.85 5.00 -11.03
C TYR A 98 8.38 4.60 -11.00
N PHE A 99 7.72 4.90 -9.90
CA PHE A 99 6.29 4.69 -9.72
C PHE A 99 5.62 5.93 -9.16
N PRO A 100 4.43 6.29 -9.66
CA PRO A 100 3.60 7.30 -9.01
C PRO A 100 3.11 6.80 -7.65
N ALA A 101 2.43 7.66 -6.90
CA ALA A 101 1.76 7.25 -5.67
C ALA A 101 0.82 6.07 -5.93
N VAL A 102 0.87 5.06 -5.07
CA VAL A 102 0.15 3.80 -5.27
C VAL A 102 -0.24 3.16 -3.94
N THR A 103 -1.37 2.45 -3.95
CA THR A 103 -1.73 1.46 -2.95
C THR A 103 -1.69 0.09 -3.60
N HIS A 104 -0.85 -0.78 -3.12
CA HIS A 104 -0.62 -2.10 -3.70
C HIS A 104 -0.22 -3.16 -2.67
N MET A 105 -0.21 -4.39 -3.11
CA MET A 105 0.44 -5.52 -2.45
C MET A 105 1.44 -6.14 -3.42
N ALA A 106 2.44 -6.85 -2.87
CA ALA A 106 3.47 -7.52 -3.67
C ALA A 106 3.78 -8.90 -3.10
N LYS A 107 4.10 -9.85 -3.97
CA LYS A 107 4.50 -11.20 -3.59
C LYS A 107 5.71 -11.63 -4.40
N ASN A 108 6.71 -12.19 -3.74
CA ASN A 108 7.81 -12.85 -4.45
C ASN A 108 7.34 -14.20 -4.99
N ILE A 109 7.17 -14.29 -6.30
CA ILE A 109 6.75 -15.52 -7.00
C ILE A 109 7.94 -16.25 -7.65
N GLY A 110 9.15 -15.74 -7.47
CA GLY A 110 10.40 -16.35 -7.94
C GLY A 110 10.99 -17.33 -6.92
N LYS A 111 12.17 -17.85 -7.24
CA LYS A 111 12.86 -18.85 -6.45
C LYS A 111 13.99 -18.30 -5.57
N ASN A 112 14.40 -17.06 -5.79
CA ASN A 112 15.46 -16.40 -5.05
C ASN A 112 14.91 -15.25 -4.19
N THR A 113 15.66 -14.88 -3.18
CA THR A 113 15.38 -13.68 -2.39
C THR A 113 15.56 -12.44 -3.24
N VAL A 114 14.56 -11.56 -3.23
CA VAL A 114 14.58 -10.28 -3.94
C VAL A 114 14.98 -9.18 -2.96
N LYS A 115 16.06 -8.46 -3.29
CA LYS A 115 16.54 -7.31 -2.51
C LYS A 115 16.42 -6.04 -3.32
N LEU A 116 15.79 -5.02 -2.72
CA LEU A 116 15.51 -3.73 -3.34
C LEU A 116 15.90 -2.58 -2.41
N VAL A 117 16.15 -1.43 -3.02
CA VAL A 117 16.15 -0.14 -2.33
C VAL A 117 14.96 0.66 -2.84
N VAL A 118 14.07 1.04 -1.94
CA VAL A 118 12.91 1.88 -2.24
C VAL A 118 13.16 3.28 -1.71
N THR A 119 13.05 4.28 -2.58
CA THR A 119 13.17 5.69 -2.20
C THR A 119 11.84 6.39 -2.41
N GLU A 120 11.14 6.68 -1.33
CA GLU A 120 9.94 7.51 -1.34
C GLU A 120 10.32 8.99 -1.44
N ILE A 121 9.65 9.70 -2.33
CA ILE A 121 9.80 11.16 -2.50
C ILE A 121 8.66 11.82 -1.74
N LYS A 122 9.00 12.51 -0.67
CA LYS A 122 8.00 13.18 0.17
C LYS A 122 7.35 14.36 -0.57
N PRO A 123 6.04 14.55 -0.45
CA PRO A 123 5.40 15.74 -1.01
C PRO A 123 5.99 17.01 -0.38
N ALA A 124 6.05 18.10 -1.16
CA ALA A 124 6.48 19.39 -0.65
C ALA A 124 5.58 19.81 0.51
N MET A 125 6.19 20.30 1.59
CA MET A 125 5.43 20.88 2.70
C MET A 125 4.68 22.12 2.18
N LYS A 126 3.36 22.13 2.35
CA LYS A 126 2.57 23.35 2.09
C LYS A 126 3.03 24.43 3.09
N LYS A 127 3.41 25.58 2.55
CA LYS A 127 3.65 26.79 3.36
C LYS A 127 2.33 27.30 3.92
#